data_d006cfb2e5572104e15803812786e942
#
_entry.id   d006cfb2e5572104e15803812786e942
#
_cell.length_a   1.000
_cell.length_b   1.000
_cell.length_c   1.000
_cell.angle_alpha   90.00
_cell.angle_beta   90.00
_cell.angle_gamma   90.00
#
_symmetry.space_group_name_H-M   'P 1'
#
loop_
_entity.id
_entity.type
_entity.pdbx_description
1 polymer ?
#
loop_
_entity_poly.entity_id
_entity_poly.type
_entity_poly.pdbx_seq_one_letter_code
_entity_poly.pdbx_strand_id
1 'polypeptide(L)'
;YSGNAQDGVAANQVDLDSLGTLSAGDALYVGSHVQFAGVNIDVDGSHPNGTSSVLSVKYYDGTSGSEVWTDTSDTDGTISSGKTMAQDGSVTWSVPSAWSKASLRDIASKNVAGGQPVPATVNFRHVNTPLYWTRWEVGTTLDSDTLVTGMLAIGRGDPFELVTGRTW
;
A
#
# COMPACT_ATOMS: atom_id res chain seq x y z
N TYR A 1 -4.74 -5.01 10.42
CA TYR A 1 -4.00 -3.76 10.13
C TYR A 1 -4.91 -2.54 9.91
N SER A 2 -6.00 -2.66 9.15
CA SER A 2 -6.86 -1.50 8.83
C SER A 2 -7.43 -0.79 10.07
N GLY A 3 -7.82 -1.53 11.09
CA GLY A 3 -8.28 -0.94 12.36
C GLY A 3 -7.20 -0.16 13.08
N ASN A 4 -6.00 -0.71 13.12
CA ASN A 4 -4.86 -0.08 13.79
C ASN A 4 -4.42 1.21 13.07
N ALA A 5 -4.42 1.21 11.75
CA ALA A 5 -4.01 2.36 10.95
C ALA A 5 -5.03 3.52 10.94
N GLN A 6 -6.24 3.31 11.43
CA GLN A 6 -7.34 4.28 11.34
C GLN A 6 -7.77 4.88 12.67
N ASP A 7 -7.32 4.33 13.78
CA ASP A 7 -7.78 4.76 15.10
C ASP A 7 -6.95 5.87 15.75
N GLY A 8 -5.79 6.19 15.18
CA GLY A 8 -4.89 7.23 15.69
C GLY A 8 -4.28 6.91 17.07
N VAL A 9 -4.33 5.65 17.49
CA VAL A 9 -3.79 5.20 18.78
C VAL A 9 -2.38 4.67 18.58
N ALA A 10 -1.39 5.36 19.11
CA ALA A 10 0.03 4.99 18.97
C ALA A 10 0.36 3.55 19.46
N ALA A 11 -0.48 2.98 20.32
CA ALA A 11 -0.34 1.58 20.73
C ALA A 11 -0.81 0.55 19.69
N ASN A 12 -1.50 1.00 18.63
CA ASN A 12 -2.06 0.18 17.57
C ASN A 12 -1.35 0.47 16.23
N GLN A 13 -0.04 0.43 16.22
CA GLN A 13 0.78 0.76 15.06
C GLN A 13 0.67 -0.28 13.94
N VAL A 14 0.87 0.17 12.71
CA VAL A 14 1.12 -0.69 11.57
C VAL A 14 2.62 -0.88 11.45
N ASP A 15 3.04 -2.09 11.67
CA ASP A 15 4.42 -2.51 11.56
C ASP A 15 4.80 -2.67 10.08
N LEU A 16 5.68 -1.81 9.60
CA LEU A 16 6.32 -1.90 8.29
C LEU A 16 7.79 -2.32 8.39
N ASP A 17 8.17 -2.83 9.58
CA ASP A 17 9.49 -3.36 9.85
C ASP A 17 9.95 -4.30 8.73
N SER A 18 11.12 -4.01 8.20
CA SER A 18 11.74 -4.81 7.15
C SER A 18 10.82 -5.06 5.92
N LEU A 19 9.85 -4.17 5.64
CA LEU A 19 9.08 -4.27 4.41
C LEU A 19 10.05 -4.33 3.23
N GLY A 20 10.09 -5.47 2.56
CA GLY A 20 11.02 -5.77 1.50
C GLY A 20 10.58 -5.24 0.15
N THR A 21 11.46 -5.40 -0.83
CA THR A 21 11.15 -5.06 -2.22
C THR A 21 10.18 -6.06 -2.84
N LEU A 22 9.52 -5.68 -3.93
CA LEU A 22 8.64 -6.58 -4.67
C LEU A 22 9.37 -7.86 -5.14
N SER A 23 10.65 -7.77 -5.47
CA SER A 23 11.47 -8.96 -5.84
C SER A 23 11.71 -9.91 -4.68
N ALA A 24 11.62 -9.44 -3.44
CA ALA A 24 11.59 -10.28 -2.24
C ALA A 24 10.20 -10.86 -1.93
N GLY A 25 9.18 -10.49 -2.72
CA GLY A 25 7.80 -10.93 -2.54
C GLY A 25 6.98 -10.04 -1.61
N ASP A 26 7.48 -8.87 -1.23
CA ASP A 26 6.82 -7.96 -0.30
C ASP A 26 6.19 -6.77 -1.01
N ALA A 27 5.00 -6.37 -0.57
CA ALA A 27 4.33 -5.13 -0.93
C ALA A 27 3.24 -4.80 0.10
N LEU A 28 2.89 -3.51 0.19
CA LEU A 28 1.74 -3.05 0.94
C LEU A 28 0.57 -2.85 -0.02
N TYR A 29 -0.62 -3.34 0.33
CA TYR A 29 -1.83 -3.15 -0.45
C TYR A 29 -2.81 -2.27 0.31
N VAL A 30 -3.30 -1.24 -0.36
CA VAL A 30 -4.32 -0.34 0.18
C VAL A 30 -5.55 -0.41 -0.72
N GLY A 31 -6.69 -0.77 -0.15
CA GLY A 31 -7.93 -0.97 -0.90
C GLY A 31 -9.09 -0.17 -0.34
N SER A 32 -9.93 0.37 -1.22
CA SER A 32 -11.14 1.10 -0.84
C SER A 32 -12.33 0.74 -1.74
N HIS A 33 -13.53 0.91 -1.21
CA HIS A 33 -14.79 0.76 -1.97
C HIS A 33 -14.96 1.85 -3.03
N VAL A 34 -14.28 2.98 -2.89
CA VAL A 34 -14.28 4.12 -3.81
C VAL A 34 -12.87 4.44 -4.25
N GLN A 35 -12.74 5.06 -5.43
CA GLN A 35 -11.46 5.59 -5.87
C GLN A 35 -11.01 6.74 -4.95
N PHE A 36 -9.72 6.84 -4.68
CA PHE A 36 -9.12 7.84 -3.81
C PHE A 36 -7.86 8.44 -4.46
N ALA A 37 -7.47 9.63 -4.03
CA ALA A 37 -6.40 10.40 -4.66
C ALA A 37 -5.08 10.37 -3.87
N GLY A 38 -5.02 9.57 -2.82
CA GLY A 38 -3.82 9.48 -1.97
C GLY A 38 -4.14 8.97 -0.57
N VAL A 39 -3.11 8.92 0.25
CA VAL A 39 -3.18 8.53 1.65
C VAL A 39 -2.33 9.48 2.48
N ASN A 40 -2.90 10.04 3.54
CA ASN A 40 -2.15 10.70 4.60
C ASN A 40 -1.54 9.64 5.50
N ILE A 41 -0.27 9.78 5.81
CA ILE A 41 0.49 8.85 6.63
C ILE A 41 1.04 9.60 7.83
N ASP A 42 0.80 9.03 8.99
CA ASP A 42 1.34 9.46 10.27
C ASP A 42 2.40 8.44 10.71
N VAL A 43 3.66 8.83 10.60
CA VAL A 43 4.81 7.98 10.92
C VAL A 43 5.10 8.11 12.41
N ASP A 44 5.40 7.01 13.11
CA ASP A 44 5.87 7.10 14.49
C ASP A 44 7.20 7.86 14.53
N GLY A 45 7.18 9.04 15.14
CA GLY A 45 8.36 9.91 15.23
C GLY A 45 9.56 9.30 15.95
N SER A 46 9.35 8.20 16.70
CA SER A 46 10.43 7.43 17.35
C SER A 46 10.96 6.31 16.46
N HIS A 47 10.19 5.89 15.45
CA HIS A 47 10.47 4.75 14.59
C HIS A 47 10.26 5.08 13.09
N PRO A 48 10.85 6.20 12.59
CA PRO A 48 10.78 6.52 11.16
C PRO A 48 11.74 5.62 10.38
N ASN A 49 11.46 5.41 9.09
CA ASN A 49 12.41 4.68 8.27
C ASN A 49 13.79 5.34 8.19
N GLY A 50 14.81 4.64 8.61
CA GLY A 50 16.21 5.05 8.58
C GLY A 50 16.95 4.69 7.30
N THR A 51 16.37 3.82 6.43
CA THR A 51 17.01 3.32 5.21
C THR A 51 16.65 4.18 4.00
N SER A 52 17.63 4.50 3.16
CA SER A 52 17.39 5.18 1.88
C SER A 52 16.58 4.28 0.95
N SER A 53 15.36 4.69 0.66
CA SER A 53 14.41 3.95 -0.16
C SER A 53 13.45 4.91 -0.86
N VAL A 54 12.92 4.49 -1.99
CA VAL A 54 11.90 5.22 -2.76
C VAL A 54 10.62 4.40 -2.76
N LEU A 55 9.50 5.06 -2.55
CA LEU A 55 8.16 4.47 -2.70
C LEU A 55 7.71 4.62 -4.15
N SER A 56 6.98 3.64 -4.63
CA SER A 56 6.20 3.69 -5.88
C SER A 56 4.83 3.10 -5.63
N VAL A 57 3.79 3.81 -6.03
CA VAL A 57 2.41 3.37 -5.89
C VAL A 57 1.86 2.96 -7.25
N LYS A 58 1.28 1.77 -7.35
CA LYS A 58 0.64 1.26 -8.56
C LYS A 58 -0.83 0.97 -8.30
N TYR A 59 -1.68 1.18 -9.29
CA TYR A 59 -3.09 0.82 -9.24
C TYR A 59 -3.37 -0.43 -10.06
N TYR A 60 -4.44 -1.16 -9.72
CA TYR A 60 -4.89 -2.30 -10.51
C TYR A 60 -5.72 -1.82 -11.70
N ASP A 61 -5.18 -1.98 -12.92
CA ASP A 61 -5.90 -1.86 -14.18
C ASP A 61 -6.45 -3.23 -14.56
N GLY A 62 -7.76 -3.41 -14.44
CA GLY A 62 -8.45 -4.66 -14.70
C GLY A 62 -9.00 -4.77 -16.12
N THR A 63 -8.41 -4.08 -17.09
CA THR A 63 -8.82 -4.22 -18.49
C THR A 63 -8.71 -5.69 -18.92
N SER A 64 -9.83 -6.29 -19.29
CA SER A 64 -9.92 -7.72 -19.59
C SER A 64 -8.89 -8.18 -20.61
N GLY A 65 -8.08 -9.17 -20.24
CA GLY A 65 -7.02 -9.73 -21.06
C GLY A 65 -5.72 -8.90 -21.08
N SER A 66 -5.68 -7.80 -20.34
CA SER A 66 -4.51 -6.92 -20.22
C SER A 66 -4.34 -6.44 -18.75
N GLU A 67 -4.77 -7.24 -17.79
CA GLU A 67 -4.69 -6.90 -16.38
C GLU A 67 -3.23 -6.61 -15.99
N VAL A 68 -3.02 -5.48 -15.32
CA VAL A 68 -1.68 -5.00 -14.97
C VAL A 68 -1.69 -4.12 -13.71
N TRP A 69 -0.56 -4.10 -13.01
CA TRP A 69 -0.24 -3.07 -12.03
C TRP A 69 0.43 -1.90 -12.74
N THR A 70 -0.28 -0.77 -12.83
CA THR A 70 0.15 0.43 -13.54
C THR A 70 0.55 1.52 -12.56
N ASP A 71 1.66 2.21 -12.86
CA ASP A 71 2.19 3.31 -12.04
C ASP A 71 1.18 4.46 -11.94
N THR A 72 1.01 5.01 -10.74
CA THR A 72 0.13 6.17 -10.49
C THR A 72 0.82 7.49 -10.77
N SER A 73 2.15 7.50 -10.93
CA SER A 73 2.99 8.71 -10.92
C SER A 73 2.79 9.50 -9.61
N ASP A 74 2.89 8.80 -8.48
CA ASP A 74 2.65 9.35 -7.16
C ASP A 74 3.68 10.42 -6.76
N THR A 75 3.26 11.25 -5.81
CA THR A 75 4.12 12.18 -5.09
C THR A 75 4.19 11.73 -3.64
N ASP A 76 5.37 11.33 -3.21
CA ASP A 76 5.63 10.88 -1.84
C ASP A 76 6.05 12.05 -0.94
N GLY A 77 5.10 12.52 -0.12
CA GLY A 77 5.34 13.56 0.89
C GLY A 77 5.95 13.05 2.19
N THR A 78 6.14 11.73 2.34
CA THR A 78 6.77 11.14 3.53
C THR A 78 8.29 11.11 3.45
N ILE A 79 8.85 11.62 2.34
CA ILE A 79 10.31 11.61 2.14
C ILE A 79 11.01 12.63 3.03
N SER A 80 11.98 12.16 3.78
CA SER A 80 12.99 12.99 4.45
C SER A 80 14.39 12.47 4.14
N SER A 81 15.26 13.34 3.64
CA SER A 81 16.66 12.98 3.31
C SER A 81 16.80 11.75 2.40
N GLY A 82 15.91 11.60 1.42
CA GLY A 82 15.93 10.48 0.46
C GLY A 82 15.41 9.16 1.01
N LYS A 83 14.64 9.21 2.09
CA LYS A 83 14.05 8.04 2.76
C LYS A 83 12.53 8.21 2.78
N THR A 84 11.80 7.31 2.14
CA THR A 84 10.34 7.23 2.27
C THR A 84 9.93 6.77 3.67
N MET A 85 8.72 7.09 4.13
CA MET A 85 8.24 6.78 5.49
C MET A 85 9.17 7.29 6.61
N ALA A 86 9.83 8.43 6.38
CA ALA A 86 10.75 9.04 7.34
C ALA A 86 10.18 10.27 8.05
N GLN A 87 8.98 10.70 7.69
CA GLN A 87 8.22 11.79 8.33
C GLN A 87 6.75 11.66 8.00
N ASP A 88 5.91 12.36 8.74
CA ASP A 88 4.49 12.52 8.40
C ASP A 88 4.34 13.17 7.04
N GLY A 89 3.37 12.71 6.26
CA GLY A 89 3.15 13.26 4.95
C GLY A 89 2.01 12.61 4.19
N SER A 90 1.78 13.13 2.98
CA SER A 90 0.77 12.57 2.08
C SER A 90 1.43 11.94 0.87
N VAL A 91 1.03 10.73 0.55
CA VAL A 91 1.33 10.11 -0.75
C VAL A 91 0.13 10.33 -1.64
N THR A 92 0.30 11.06 -2.75
CA THR A 92 -0.81 11.53 -3.58
C THR A 92 -0.61 11.20 -5.05
N TRP A 93 -1.73 11.06 -5.78
CA TRP A 93 -1.75 10.82 -7.23
C TRP A 93 -3.02 11.37 -7.88
N SER A 94 -3.02 11.49 -9.19
CA SER A 94 -4.24 11.72 -9.96
C SER A 94 -5.03 10.42 -10.09
N VAL A 95 -6.33 10.44 -9.78
CA VAL A 95 -7.19 9.25 -9.85
C VAL A 95 -7.19 8.68 -11.28
N PRO A 96 -6.69 7.43 -11.48
CA PRO A 96 -6.63 6.85 -12.82
C PRO A 96 -8.03 6.47 -13.34
N SER A 97 -8.32 6.77 -14.62
CA SER A 97 -9.61 6.42 -15.24
C SER A 97 -9.76 4.90 -15.48
N ALA A 98 -8.66 4.18 -15.65
CA ALA A 98 -8.65 2.74 -15.89
C ALA A 98 -8.63 1.89 -14.59
N TRP A 99 -8.68 2.55 -13.43
CA TRP A 99 -8.65 1.85 -12.14
C TRP A 99 -9.91 1.00 -11.94
N SER A 100 -9.72 -0.31 -11.81
CA SER A 100 -10.79 -1.29 -11.73
C SER A 100 -10.89 -1.93 -10.36
N LYS A 101 -12.12 -2.34 -9.98
CA LYS A 101 -12.34 -3.14 -8.78
C LYS A 101 -12.02 -4.60 -9.04
N ALA A 102 -11.35 -5.23 -8.09
CA ALA A 102 -11.17 -6.68 -8.04
C ALA A 102 -11.03 -7.16 -6.60
N SER A 103 -11.26 -8.43 -6.35
CA SER A 103 -10.83 -9.02 -5.08
C SER A 103 -9.34 -9.35 -5.14
N LEU A 104 -8.65 -9.32 -4.00
CA LEU A 104 -7.24 -9.76 -3.96
C LEU A 104 -7.08 -11.22 -4.39
N ARG A 105 -8.07 -12.06 -4.13
CA ARG A 105 -8.07 -13.45 -4.60
C ARG A 105 -8.11 -13.54 -6.12
N ASP A 106 -8.95 -12.72 -6.78
CA ASP A 106 -9.01 -12.71 -8.25
C ASP A 106 -7.69 -12.21 -8.84
N ILE A 107 -7.12 -11.15 -8.28
CA ILE A 107 -5.81 -10.64 -8.70
C ILE A 107 -4.73 -11.70 -8.52
N ALA A 108 -4.71 -12.40 -7.38
CA ALA A 108 -3.74 -13.47 -7.11
C ALA A 108 -3.88 -14.68 -8.04
N SER A 109 -5.11 -14.97 -8.50
CA SER A 109 -5.37 -16.09 -9.42
C SER A 109 -5.01 -15.80 -10.87
N LYS A 110 -4.78 -14.52 -11.21
CA LYS A 110 -4.44 -14.05 -12.56
C LYS A 110 -2.94 -13.83 -12.70
N ASN A 111 -2.43 -14.04 -13.89
CA ASN A 111 -1.05 -13.66 -14.21
C ASN A 111 -0.99 -12.16 -14.55
N VAL A 112 -1.14 -11.32 -13.53
CA VAL A 112 -1.17 -9.87 -13.68
C VAL A 112 0.23 -9.35 -14.00
N ALA A 113 0.36 -8.63 -15.12
CA ALA A 113 1.63 -8.04 -15.50
C ALA A 113 2.11 -6.97 -14.51
N GLY A 114 3.41 -6.83 -14.36
CA GLY A 114 4.03 -5.84 -13.47
C GLY A 114 4.32 -6.31 -12.06
N GLY A 115 4.43 -7.62 -11.81
CA GLY A 115 4.99 -8.13 -10.57
C GLY A 115 4.36 -9.37 -9.99
N GLN A 116 4.74 -9.70 -8.78
CA GLN A 116 4.31 -10.87 -8.03
C GLN A 116 2.81 -10.84 -7.74
N PRO A 117 2.09 -11.93 -7.90
CA PRO A 117 0.71 -12.02 -7.47
C PRO A 117 0.61 -11.94 -5.94
N VAL A 118 -0.48 -11.38 -5.45
CA VAL A 118 -0.80 -11.43 -4.02
C VAL A 118 -0.87 -12.90 -3.59
N PRO A 119 -0.24 -13.29 -2.46
CA PRO A 119 -0.29 -14.67 -2.01
C PRO A 119 -1.74 -15.15 -1.81
N ALA A 120 -2.14 -16.19 -2.53
CA ALA A 120 -3.50 -16.74 -2.48
C ALA A 120 -3.86 -17.37 -1.12
N THR A 121 -2.88 -17.58 -0.26
CA THR A 121 -3.00 -18.27 1.02
C THR A 121 -3.38 -17.38 2.19
N VAL A 122 -3.44 -16.06 2.00
CA VAL A 122 -3.71 -15.15 3.11
C VAL A 122 -5.21 -15.06 3.38
N ASN A 123 -5.65 -15.49 4.55
CA ASN A 123 -7.02 -15.39 5.03
C ASN A 123 -7.29 -13.98 5.57
N PHE A 124 -7.50 -13.01 4.69
CA PHE A 124 -8.00 -11.71 5.11
C PHE A 124 -9.52 -11.68 5.18
N ARG A 125 -10.04 -10.86 6.09
CA ARG A 125 -11.48 -10.66 6.24
C ARG A 125 -12.14 -10.21 4.92
N HIS A 126 -11.42 -9.49 4.07
CA HIS A 126 -11.92 -8.88 2.83
C HIS A 126 -11.23 -9.40 1.56
N VAL A 127 -10.56 -10.54 1.62
CA VAL A 127 -9.84 -11.13 0.46
C VAL A 127 -10.73 -11.34 -0.76
N ASN A 128 -12.03 -11.56 -0.56
CA ASN A 128 -13.03 -11.78 -1.61
C ASN A 128 -13.83 -10.51 -1.95
N THR A 129 -13.58 -9.39 -1.29
CA THR A 129 -14.34 -8.15 -1.51
C THR A 129 -13.71 -7.38 -2.66
N PRO A 130 -14.48 -7.04 -3.73
CA PRO A 130 -13.97 -6.22 -4.82
C PRO A 130 -13.74 -4.78 -4.36
N LEU A 131 -12.50 -4.34 -4.33
CA LEU A 131 -12.07 -2.99 -3.97
C LEU A 131 -11.23 -2.38 -5.10
N TYR A 132 -11.04 -1.08 -5.06
CA TYR A 132 -10.01 -0.38 -5.80
C TYR A 132 -8.70 -0.53 -5.04
N TRP A 133 -7.75 -1.30 -5.58
CA TRP A 133 -6.49 -1.60 -4.94
C TRP A 133 -5.35 -0.76 -5.49
N THR A 134 -4.53 -0.26 -4.57
CA THR A 134 -3.16 0.18 -4.88
C THR A 134 -2.17 -0.78 -4.26
N ARG A 135 -1.04 -0.97 -4.95
CA ARG A 135 0.12 -1.71 -4.48
C ARG A 135 1.28 -0.73 -4.29
N TRP A 136 1.83 -0.73 -3.11
CA TRP A 136 2.91 0.13 -2.68
C TRP A 136 4.19 -0.67 -2.62
N GLU A 137 5.18 -0.26 -3.37
CA GLU A 137 6.45 -0.94 -3.55
C GLU A 137 7.58 -0.06 -3.05
N VAL A 138 8.54 -0.65 -2.35
CA VAL A 138 9.76 0.05 -1.93
C VAL A 138 10.94 -0.40 -2.77
N GLY A 139 11.79 0.54 -3.14
CA GLY A 139 12.98 0.27 -3.97
C GLY A 139 14.12 -0.41 -3.21
N THR A 140 14.13 -0.24 -1.89
CA THR A 140 15.06 -0.89 -0.95
C THR A 140 14.26 -1.27 0.29
N THR A 141 14.55 -2.42 0.89
CA THR A 141 13.92 -2.86 2.14
C THR A 141 14.02 -1.76 3.21
N LEU A 142 12.89 -1.45 3.83
CA LEU A 142 12.84 -0.51 4.95
C LEU A 142 13.67 -1.05 6.12
N ASP A 143 14.02 -0.20 7.08
CA ASP A 143 14.74 -0.69 8.24
C ASP A 143 13.86 -1.58 9.14
N SER A 144 14.47 -2.15 10.17
CA SER A 144 13.83 -3.09 11.08
C SER A 144 12.99 -2.42 12.16
N ASP A 145 12.64 -1.16 11.99
CA ASP A 145 12.03 -0.36 13.06
C ASP A 145 10.99 0.65 12.53
N THR A 146 10.57 0.49 11.27
CA THR A 146 9.63 1.43 10.64
C THR A 146 8.20 1.18 11.08
N LEU A 147 7.60 2.15 11.79
CA LEU A 147 6.24 2.08 12.29
C LEU A 147 5.37 3.23 11.79
N VAL A 148 4.11 2.94 11.48
CA VAL A 148 3.10 3.93 11.09
C VAL A 148 1.95 3.90 12.08
N THR A 149 1.62 5.06 12.66
CA THR A 149 0.55 5.22 13.64
C THR A 149 -0.80 5.54 13.01
N GLY A 150 -0.81 6.06 11.78
CA GLY A 150 -2.03 6.42 11.08
C GLY A 150 -1.90 6.38 9.56
N MET A 151 -2.96 5.91 8.90
CA MET A 151 -3.13 5.99 7.44
C MET A 151 -4.58 6.37 7.12
N LEU A 152 -4.76 7.45 6.36
CA LEU A 152 -6.09 7.98 6.04
C LEU A 152 -6.21 8.31 4.56
N ALA A 153 -7.20 7.74 3.87
CA ALA A 153 -7.43 8.02 2.45
C ALA A 153 -7.81 9.49 2.20
N ILE A 154 -7.23 10.08 1.17
CA ILE A 154 -7.50 11.46 0.74
C ILE A 154 -8.64 11.45 -0.27
N GLY A 155 -9.63 12.33 -0.04
CA GLY A 155 -10.67 12.63 -1.00
C GLY A 155 -12.07 12.14 -0.64
N ARG A 156 -12.22 11.17 0.25
CA ARG A 156 -13.50 10.78 0.86
C ARG A 156 -13.22 10.04 2.16
N GLY A 157 -13.90 10.40 3.24
CA GLY A 157 -13.71 9.81 4.57
C GLY A 157 -14.21 8.36 4.73
N ASP A 158 -14.11 7.56 3.71
CA ASP A 158 -14.50 6.15 3.75
C ASP A 158 -13.33 5.29 4.24
N PRO A 159 -13.58 4.29 5.08
CA PRO A 159 -12.56 3.36 5.54
C PRO A 159 -11.95 2.60 4.36
N PHE A 160 -10.65 2.40 4.39
CA PHE A 160 -9.92 1.58 3.45
C PHE A 160 -9.39 0.31 4.11
N GLU A 161 -9.08 -0.69 3.29
CA GLU A 161 -8.45 -1.92 3.72
C GLU A 161 -6.95 -1.86 3.49
N LEU A 162 -6.19 -2.19 4.52
CA LEU A 162 -4.74 -2.25 4.49
C LEU A 162 -4.29 -3.71 4.59
N VAL A 163 -3.45 -4.14 3.67
CA VAL A 163 -2.95 -5.50 3.62
C VAL A 163 -1.47 -5.49 3.26
N THR A 164 -0.65 -6.12 4.07
CA THR A 164 0.74 -6.42 3.72
C THR A 164 0.81 -7.79 3.05
N GLY A 165 1.36 -7.85 1.83
CA GLY A 165 1.71 -9.09 1.18
C GLY A 165 3.13 -9.49 1.58
N ARG A 166 3.26 -10.40 2.55
CA ARG A 166 4.51 -11.10 2.82
C ARG A 166 4.35 -12.56 2.38
N THR A 167 5.31 -13.08 1.65
CA THR A 167 5.48 -14.53 1.51
C THR A 167 6.11 -15.03 2.82
N TRP A 168 5.36 -15.78 3.59
CA TRP A 168 5.84 -16.51 4.77
C TRP A 168 6.49 -17.83 4.35
#